data_727206f853737f7e604f2ee9891d8206
#
_entry.id   727206f853737f7e604f2ee9891d8206
#
_cell.length_a   1.000
_cell.length_b   1.000
_cell.length_c   1.000
_cell.angle_alpha   90.00
_cell.angle_beta   90.00
_cell.angle_gamma   90.00
#
_symmetry.space_group_name_H-M   'P 1'
#
loop_
_entity.id
_entity.type
_entity.pdbx_description
1 polymer ?
#
loop_
_entity_poly.entity_id
_entity_poly.type
_entity_poly.pdbx_seq_one_letter_code
_entity_poly.pdbx_strand_id
1 'polypeptide(L)'
;MPLNKEQFLKQFTRQALDERISLFVGAGASINAGYPSWYSLLKPLAKELGTPLSDSTNYYTLAQYYSNNFGQPELLKRINEVLNKNDCDSPLINELIDIGFSNIWTTNFDNVLENNYKKRNILINKVFRDSDLSNVELNKRINIYKMNGDITNPDGIVAT
;
A
#
# COMPACT_ATOMS: atom_id res chain seq x y z
N MET A 1 7.42 18.34 -26.92
CA MET A 1 6.97 17.16 -27.67
C MET A 1 6.72 16.03 -26.70
N PRO A 2 5.61 15.29 -26.78
CA PRO A 2 5.42 14.10 -25.98
C PRO A 2 6.50 13.07 -26.35
N LEU A 3 7.10 12.44 -25.33
CA LEU A 3 8.05 11.35 -25.53
C LEU A 3 7.36 10.18 -26.25
N ASN A 4 8.00 9.60 -27.26
CA ASN A 4 7.53 8.34 -27.81
C ASN A 4 7.93 7.18 -26.85
N LYS A 5 7.34 5.99 -27.07
CA LYS A 5 7.56 4.82 -26.19
C LYS A 5 9.05 4.45 -26.06
N GLU A 6 9.79 4.51 -27.15
CA GLU A 6 11.22 4.15 -27.16
C GLU A 6 12.07 5.16 -26.37
N GLN A 7 11.82 6.44 -26.58
CA GLN A 7 12.48 7.51 -25.83
C GLN A 7 12.16 7.44 -24.34
N PHE A 8 10.90 7.15 -24.00
CA PHE A 8 10.48 6.95 -22.62
C PHE A 8 11.22 5.76 -21.97
N LEU A 9 11.21 4.60 -22.62
CA LEU A 9 11.88 3.40 -22.11
C LEU A 9 13.39 3.63 -21.91
N LYS A 10 14.06 4.27 -22.87
CA LYS A 10 15.48 4.60 -22.76
C LYS A 10 15.77 5.53 -21.57
N GLN A 11 14.96 6.57 -21.40
CA GLN A 11 15.10 7.50 -20.27
C GLN A 11 14.80 6.81 -18.95
N PHE A 12 13.73 6.03 -18.88
CA PHE A 12 13.32 5.27 -17.69
C PHE A 12 14.43 4.30 -17.26
N THR A 13 14.93 3.48 -18.18
CA THR A 13 16.00 2.52 -17.90
C THR A 13 17.26 3.22 -17.36
N ARG A 14 17.65 4.34 -17.98
CA ARG A 14 18.80 5.11 -17.50
C ARG A 14 18.58 5.63 -16.07
N GLN A 15 17.42 6.23 -15.80
CA GLN A 15 17.10 6.77 -14.46
C GLN A 15 16.95 5.65 -13.43
N ALA A 16 16.45 4.47 -13.83
CA ALA A 16 16.37 3.31 -12.95
C ALA A 16 17.77 2.81 -12.54
N LEU A 17 18.68 2.68 -13.52
CA LEU A 17 20.07 2.29 -13.26
C LEU A 17 20.83 3.30 -12.40
N ASP A 18 20.52 4.60 -12.53
CA ASP A 18 21.09 5.68 -11.73
C ASP A 18 20.39 5.81 -10.34
N GLU A 19 19.44 4.92 -10.00
CA GLU A 19 18.62 4.96 -8.76
C GLU A 19 17.87 6.29 -8.53
N ARG A 20 17.53 7.00 -9.63
CA ARG A 20 16.89 8.33 -9.58
C ARG A 20 15.38 8.30 -9.67
N ILE A 21 14.78 7.11 -9.69
CA ILE A 21 13.33 6.95 -9.74
C ILE A 21 12.85 6.23 -8.49
N SER A 22 11.67 6.64 -8.04
CA SER A 22 10.94 5.95 -6.98
C SER A 22 9.67 5.34 -7.57
N LEU A 23 9.20 4.28 -6.94
CA LEU A 23 7.94 3.64 -7.31
C LEU A 23 6.82 4.16 -6.40
N PHE A 24 5.65 4.44 -6.96
CA PHE A 24 4.42 4.67 -6.19
C PHE A 24 3.44 3.53 -6.45
N VAL A 25 3.01 2.86 -5.37
CA VAL A 25 2.14 1.68 -5.44
C VAL A 25 0.83 1.96 -4.73
N GLY A 26 -0.28 1.77 -5.42
CA GLY A 26 -1.62 1.86 -4.84
C GLY A 26 -2.29 0.49 -4.70
N ALA A 27 -3.56 0.49 -4.27
CA ALA A 27 -4.36 -0.69 -3.98
C ALA A 27 -4.47 -1.69 -5.15
N GLY A 28 -4.29 -1.24 -6.40
CA GLY A 28 -4.29 -2.12 -7.57
C GLY A 28 -3.28 -3.26 -7.50
N ALA A 29 -2.10 -3.02 -6.91
CA ALA A 29 -1.09 -4.06 -6.73
C ALA A 29 -1.53 -5.13 -5.71
N SER A 30 -2.20 -4.72 -4.64
CA SER A 30 -2.75 -5.63 -3.62
C SER A 30 -3.93 -6.44 -4.16
N ILE A 31 -4.78 -5.84 -5.01
CA ILE A 31 -5.88 -6.54 -5.67
C ILE A 31 -5.34 -7.69 -6.53
N ASN A 32 -4.25 -7.49 -7.27
CA ASN A 32 -3.57 -8.54 -8.02
C ASN A 32 -3.05 -9.70 -7.14
N ALA A 33 -2.75 -9.42 -5.88
CA ALA A 33 -2.37 -10.41 -4.87
C ALA A 33 -3.57 -11.05 -4.15
N GLY A 34 -4.80 -10.80 -4.61
CA GLY A 34 -6.02 -11.37 -4.04
C GLY A 34 -6.59 -10.63 -2.82
N TYR A 35 -6.15 -9.39 -2.58
CA TYR A 35 -6.77 -8.51 -1.59
C TYR A 35 -8.05 -7.87 -2.13
N PRO A 36 -9.00 -7.52 -1.27
CA PRO A 36 -10.21 -6.84 -1.70
C PRO A 36 -9.92 -5.42 -2.19
N SER A 37 -10.76 -4.94 -3.10
CA SER A 37 -10.83 -3.51 -3.40
C SER A 37 -11.40 -2.72 -2.20
N TRP A 38 -11.23 -1.40 -2.17
CA TRP A 38 -11.87 -0.53 -1.18
C TRP A 38 -13.39 -0.72 -1.11
N TYR A 39 -14.04 -0.87 -2.26
CA TYR A 39 -15.47 -1.19 -2.33
C TYR A 39 -15.80 -2.48 -1.59
N SER A 40 -15.07 -3.56 -1.87
CA SER A 40 -15.30 -4.86 -1.25
C SER A 40 -15.01 -4.86 0.25
N LEU A 41 -13.97 -4.12 0.67
CA LEU A 41 -13.59 -3.97 2.06
C LEU A 41 -14.66 -3.23 2.88
N LEU A 42 -15.22 -2.14 2.33
CA LEU A 42 -16.14 -1.27 3.06
C LEU A 42 -17.62 -1.63 2.86
N LYS A 43 -17.95 -2.49 1.90
CA LYS A 43 -19.32 -2.91 1.64
C LYS A 43 -20.02 -3.51 2.87
N PRO A 44 -19.42 -4.40 3.68
CA PRO A 44 -20.03 -4.88 4.92
C PRO A 44 -20.30 -3.76 5.93
N LEU A 45 -19.36 -2.81 6.08
CA LEU A 45 -19.47 -1.68 6.99
C LEU A 45 -20.60 -0.74 6.58
N ALA A 46 -20.73 -0.47 5.29
CA ALA A 46 -21.84 0.31 4.74
C ALA A 46 -23.21 -0.32 5.03
N LYS A 47 -23.28 -1.66 4.93
CA LYS A 47 -24.50 -2.42 5.26
C LYS A 47 -24.84 -2.30 6.75
N GLU A 48 -23.88 -2.39 7.65
CA GLU A 48 -24.08 -2.22 9.10
C GLU A 48 -24.54 -0.80 9.44
N LEU A 49 -24.07 0.21 8.71
CA LEU A 49 -24.50 1.61 8.82
C LEU A 49 -25.90 1.86 8.20
N GLY A 50 -26.47 0.91 7.47
CA GLY A 50 -27.68 1.13 6.69
C GLY A 50 -27.50 2.11 5.52
N THR A 51 -26.27 2.37 5.09
CA THR A 51 -25.92 3.33 4.03
C THR A 51 -25.50 2.56 2.78
N PRO A 52 -26.25 2.62 1.67
CA PRO A 52 -25.87 1.92 0.45
C PRO A 52 -24.63 2.57 -0.17
N LEU A 53 -23.74 1.72 -0.73
CA LEU A 53 -22.62 2.21 -1.53
C LEU A 53 -23.11 2.60 -2.94
N SER A 54 -22.56 3.69 -3.46
CA SER A 54 -22.73 4.17 -4.84
C SER A 54 -21.39 4.49 -5.46
N ASP A 55 -21.36 4.73 -6.77
CA ASP A 55 -20.14 5.10 -7.49
C ASP A 55 -19.55 6.45 -7.00
N SER A 56 -20.39 7.29 -6.39
CA SER A 56 -19.98 8.56 -5.79
C SER A 56 -19.60 8.46 -4.30
N THR A 57 -19.61 7.26 -3.71
CA THR A 57 -19.30 7.09 -2.29
C THR A 57 -17.85 7.46 -2.00
N ASN A 58 -17.64 8.43 -1.13
CA ASN A 58 -16.32 8.70 -0.57
C ASN A 58 -16.02 7.68 0.53
N TYR A 59 -15.06 6.79 0.28
CA TYR A 59 -14.71 5.70 1.19
C TYR A 59 -14.12 6.18 2.52
N TYR A 60 -13.38 7.29 2.52
CA TYR A 60 -12.86 7.88 3.77
C TYR A 60 -14.02 8.41 4.62
N THR A 61 -14.97 9.11 4.02
CA THR A 61 -16.17 9.59 4.73
C THR A 61 -16.99 8.44 5.32
N LEU A 62 -17.13 7.33 4.59
CA LEU A 62 -17.83 6.14 5.07
C LEU A 62 -17.08 5.50 6.26
N ALA A 63 -15.76 5.37 6.16
CA ALA A 63 -14.93 4.85 7.26
C ALA A 63 -15.04 5.75 8.51
N GLN A 64 -15.05 7.08 8.31
CA GLN A 64 -15.27 8.03 9.40
C GLN A 64 -16.66 7.87 10.05
N TYR A 65 -17.73 7.69 9.26
CA TYR A 65 -19.07 7.44 9.81
C TYR A 65 -19.11 6.13 10.59
N TYR A 66 -18.47 5.08 10.09
CA TYR A 66 -18.37 3.82 10.81
C TYR A 66 -17.63 4.00 12.14
N SER A 67 -16.49 4.67 12.11
CA SER A 67 -15.70 4.99 13.30
C SER A 67 -16.48 5.81 14.34
N ASN A 68 -17.27 6.79 13.89
CA ASN A 68 -18.09 7.62 14.79
C ASN A 68 -19.22 6.83 15.45
N ASN A 69 -19.77 5.80 14.78
CA ASN A 69 -20.88 5.00 15.32
C ASN A 69 -20.40 3.81 16.18
N PHE A 70 -19.32 3.15 15.79
CA PHE A 70 -18.85 1.90 16.40
C PHE A 70 -17.49 2.02 17.10
N GLY A 71 -16.82 3.16 16.94
CA GLY A 71 -15.49 3.41 17.45
C GLY A 71 -14.37 3.02 16.48
N GLN A 72 -13.27 3.77 16.53
CA GLN A 72 -12.08 3.51 15.71
C GLN A 72 -11.50 2.10 15.93
N PRO A 73 -11.43 1.54 17.15
CA PRO A 73 -10.92 0.18 17.35
C PRO A 73 -11.71 -0.89 16.58
N GLU A 74 -13.04 -0.76 16.47
CA GLU A 74 -13.84 -1.73 15.72
C GLU A 74 -13.61 -1.59 14.22
N LEU A 75 -13.51 -0.37 13.69
CA LEU A 75 -13.14 -0.14 12.29
C LEU A 75 -11.80 -0.81 11.96
N LEU A 76 -10.77 -0.56 12.76
CA LEU A 76 -9.43 -1.11 12.56
C LEU A 76 -9.40 -2.64 12.67
N LYS A 77 -10.16 -3.20 13.59
CA LYS A 77 -10.34 -4.65 13.71
C LYS A 77 -10.93 -5.24 12.43
N ARG A 78 -12.00 -4.66 11.88
CA ARG A 78 -12.63 -5.10 10.61
C ARG A 78 -11.67 -5.02 9.43
N ILE A 79 -10.91 -3.93 9.33
CA ILE A 79 -9.88 -3.77 8.29
C ILE A 79 -8.81 -4.87 8.45
N ASN A 80 -8.34 -5.09 9.67
CA ASN A 80 -7.29 -6.07 9.96
C ASN A 80 -7.73 -7.51 9.65
N GLU A 81 -8.95 -7.90 10.01
CA GLU A 81 -9.51 -9.23 9.72
C GLU A 81 -9.46 -9.57 8.23
N VAL A 82 -9.59 -8.58 7.37
CA VAL A 82 -9.64 -8.75 5.91
C VAL A 82 -8.26 -8.60 5.27
N LEU A 83 -7.42 -7.69 5.76
CA LEU A 83 -6.13 -7.34 5.15
C LEU A 83 -4.92 -8.06 5.76
N ASN A 84 -5.05 -8.68 6.93
CA ASN A 84 -3.94 -9.41 7.56
C ASN A 84 -3.79 -10.81 6.96
N LYS A 85 -3.33 -10.88 5.72
CA LYS A 85 -3.02 -12.12 5.01
C LYS A 85 -1.51 -12.28 4.91
N ASN A 86 -1.00 -13.42 5.33
CA ASN A 86 0.45 -13.65 5.42
C ASN A 86 1.06 -14.27 4.15
N ASP A 87 0.27 -14.85 3.26
CA ASP A 87 0.79 -15.59 2.12
C ASP A 87 0.11 -15.17 0.81
N CYS A 88 0.37 -13.93 0.41
CA CYS A 88 -0.08 -13.45 -0.89
C CYS A 88 1.14 -13.26 -1.80
N ASP A 89 1.23 -14.07 -2.84
CA ASP A 89 2.17 -13.89 -3.91
C ASP A 89 1.56 -13.00 -4.99
N SER A 90 2.36 -12.07 -5.51
CA SER A 90 1.95 -11.18 -6.59
C SER A 90 2.97 -11.19 -7.72
N PRO A 91 2.65 -11.78 -8.87
CA PRO A 91 3.52 -11.73 -10.04
C PRO A 91 3.90 -10.30 -10.41
N LEU A 92 2.96 -9.36 -10.34
CA LEU A 92 3.21 -7.95 -10.60
C LEU A 92 4.28 -7.37 -9.67
N ILE A 93 4.15 -7.62 -8.35
CA ILE A 93 5.13 -7.12 -7.38
C ILE A 93 6.48 -7.79 -7.59
N ASN A 94 6.50 -9.06 -7.97
CA ASN A 94 7.74 -9.76 -8.28
C ASN A 94 8.49 -9.13 -9.46
N GLU A 95 7.79 -8.72 -10.53
CA GLU A 95 8.37 -7.98 -11.63
C GLU A 95 8.89 -6.59 -11.20
N LEU A 96 8.15 -5.89 -10.34
CA LEU A 96 8.58 -4.59 -9.79
C LEU A 96 9.84 -4.73 -8.92
N ILE A 97 9.96 -5.82 -8.17
CA ILE A 97 11.17 -6.14 -7.38
C ILE A 97 12.36 -6.35 -8.32
N ASP A 98 12.17 -7.03 -9.45
CA ASP A 98 13.23 -7.30 -10.44
C ASP A 98 13.73 -6.01 -11.12
N ILE A 99 12.92 -4.96 -11.22
CA ILE A 99 13.35 -3.63 -11.70
C ILE A 99 14.30 -2.96 -10.70
N GLY A 100 14.17 -3.23 -9.39
CA GLY A 100 15.12 -2.79 -8.36
C GLY A 100 14.95 -1.34 -7.91
N PHE A 101 13.73 -0.93 -7.53
CA PHE A 101 13.50 0.39 -6.94
C PHE A 101 14.03 0.46 -5.50
N SER A 102 14.87 1.46 -5.20
CA SER A 102 15.41 1.68 -3.85
C SER A 102 14.38 2.32 -2.91
N ASN A 103 13.44 3.10 -3.44
CA ASN A 103 12.40 3.79 -2.68
C ASN A 103 11.02 3.52 -3.26
N ILE A 104 10.11 3.05 -2.40
CA ILE A 104 8.74 2.71 -2.75
C ILE A 104 7.79 3.47 -1.83
N TRP A 105 6.87 4.21 -2.43
CA TRP A 105 5.81 4.94 -1.73
C TRP A 105 4.50 4.20 -1.91
N THR A 106 3.73 4.06 -0.85
CA THR A 106 2.43 3.40 -0.93
C THR A 106 1.41 4.01 0.02
N THR A 107 0.17 4.02 -0.42
CA THR A 107 -1.00 4.33 0.42
C THR A 107 -1.62 3.06 1.02
N ASN A 108 -1.09 1.87 0.71
CA ASN A 108 -1.65 0.60 1.16
C ASN A 108 -1.25 0.31 2.61
N PHE A 109 -2.18 -0.16 3.41
CA PHE A 109 -1.93 -0.59 4.80
C PHE A 109 -1.39 -2.02 4.89
N ASP A 110 -1.75 -2.87 3.90
CA ASP A 110 -1.42 -4.30 3.87
C ASP A 110 0.09 -4.54 3.76
N ASN A 111 0.48 -5.80 3.92
CA ASN A 111 1.89 -6.22 3.89
C ASN A 111 2.27 -6.97 2.60
N VAL A 112 1.56 -6.75 1.49
CA VAL A 112 1.84 -7.46 0.23
C VAL A 112 3.24 -7.18 -0.26
N LEU A 113 3.67 -5.92 -0.26
CA LEU A 113 5.03 -5.53 -0.66
C LEU A 113 6.06 -6.22 0.21
N GLU A 114 5.95 -6.04 1.53
CA GLU A 114 6.89 -6.57 2.51
C GLU A 114 7.01 -8.09 2.42
N ASN A 115 5.89 -8.79 2.28
CA ASN A 115 5.87 -10.24 2.18
C ASN A 115 6.57 -10.76 0.91
N ASN A 116 6.38 -10.09 -0.23
CA ASN A 116 7.03 -10.48 -1.48
C ASN A 116 8.56 -10.20 -1.44
N TYR A 117 9.01 -9.07 -0.86
CA TYR A 117 10.43 -8.82 -0.62
C TYR A 117 11.04 -9.85 0.34
N LYS A 118 10.34 -10.17 1.44
CA LYS A 118 10.77 -11.18 2.42
C LYS A 118 10.91 -12.56 1.81
N LYS A 119 9.99 -13.00 0.94
CA LYS A 119 10.07 -14.28 0.22
C LYS A 119 11.36 -14.39 -0.63
N ARG A 120 11.86 -13.28 -1.12
CA ARG A 120 13.11 -13.20 -1.89
C ARG A 120 14.36 -12.93 -1.03
N ASN A 121 14.23 -12.95 0.30
CA ASN A 121 15.31 -12.64 1.25
C ASN A 121 15.93 -11.23 1.04
N ILE A 122 15.16 -10.28 0.52
CA ILE A 122 15.59 -8.91 0.34
C ILE A 122 15.24 -8.11 1.60
N LEU A 123 16.24 -7.44 2.17
CA LEU A 123 16.05 -6.61 3.34
C LEU A 123 15.36 -5.30 2.98
N ILE A 124 14.31 -5.00 3.72
CA ILE A 124 13.55 -3.77 3.59
C ILE A 124 13.65 -2.93 4.88
N ASN A 125 13.45 -1.63 4.72
CA ASN A 125 13.20 -0.70 5.79
C ASN A 125 11.78 -0.16 5.63
N LYS A 126 10.92 -0.38 6.62
CA LYS A 126 9.52 0.05 6.60
C LYS A 126 9.39 1.35 7.38
N VAL A 127 8.87 2.38 6.71
CA VAL A 127 8.68 3.74 7.26
C VAL A 127 7.19 4.06 7.24
N PHE A 128 6.59 4.20 8.40
CA PHE A 128 5.16 4.55 8.56
C PHE A 128 4.91 5.52 9.73
N ARG A 129 5.99 5.97 10.41
CA ARG A 129 6.00 7.00 11.45
C ARG A 129 7.18 7.92 11.23
N ASP A 130 7.11 9.14 11.73
CA ASP A 130 8.22 10.10 11.68
C ASP A 130 9.49 9.57 12.36
N SER A 131 9.33 8.83 13.45
CA SER A 131 10.45 8.18 14.15
C SER A 131 11.22 7.17 13.29
N ASP A 132 10.56 6.55 12.30
CA ASP A 132 11.18 5.55 11.44
C ASP A 132 12.11 6.18 10.39
N LEU A 133 11.95 7.50 10.13
CA LEU A 133 12.78 8.24 9.18
C LEU A 133 14.26 8.27 9.62
N SER A 134 14.53 8.21 10.91
CA SER A 134 15.90 8.14 11.43
C SER A 134 16.63 6.85 11.08
N ASN A 135 15.88 5.79 10.73
CA ASN A 135 16.40 4.48 10.38
C ASN A 135 16.56 4.26 8.87
N VAL A 136 16.26 5.29 8.06
CA VAL A 136 16.41 5.21 6.60
C VAL A 136 17.89 5.15 6.25
N GLU A 137 18.32 3.97 5.81
CA GLU A 137 19.67 3.76 5.28
C GLU A 137 19.65 3.91 3.76
N LEU A 138 20.12 5.04 3.26
CA LEU A 138 20.26 5.25 1.82
C LEU A 138 21.23 4.23 1.25
N ASN A 139 20.83 3.58 0.15
CA ASN A 139 21.64 2.64 -0.64
C ASN A 139 22.01 1.29 0.00
N LYS A 140 21.43 0.93 1.15
CA LYS A 140 21.70 -0.38 1.77
C LYS A 140 20.47 -1.30 1.82
N ARG A 141 19.26 -0.71 1.82
CA ARG A 141 17.98 -1.44 1.92
C ARG A 141 16.93 -0.78 1.05
N ILE A 142 15.94 -1.55 0.68
CA ILE A 142 14.74 -1.00 0.03
C ILE A 142 13.90 -0.29 1.09
N ASN A 143 13.58 0.97 0.87
CA ASN A 143 12.74 1.76 1.77
C ASN A 143 11.30 1.72 1.27
N ILE A 144 10.37 1.28 2.12
CA ILE A 144 8.93 1.28 1.85
C ILE A 144 8.27 2.31 2.76
N TYR A 145 7.79 3.40 2.16
CA TYR A 145 7.11 4.51 2.85
C TYR A 145 5.60 4.30 2.78
N LYS A 146 4.97 3.98 3.91
CA LYS A 146 3.53 3.73 4.04
C LYS A 146 2.82 4.99 4.53
N MET A 147 2.31 5.76 3.58
CA MET A 147 1.77 7.11 3.82
C MET A 147 0.52 7.12 4.71
N ASN A 148 -0.29 6.07 4.66
CA ASN A 148 -1.54 5.96 5.43
C ASN A 148 -1.40 5.01 6.64
N GLY A 149 -0.18 4.69 7.05
CA GLY A 149 0.08 3.78 8.16
C GLY A 149 0.23 2.31 7.73
N ASP A 150 0.29 1.43 8.71
CA ASP A 150 0.60 0.01 8.54
C ASP A 150 -0.34 -0.87 9.34
N ILE A 151 -0.79 -1.99 8.73
CA ILE A 151 -1.73 -2.92 9.35
C ILE A 151 -1.18 -3.57 10.63
N THR A 152 0.15 -3.66 10.78
CA THR A 152 0.79 -4.18 12.00
C THR A 152 0.80 -3.17 13.14
N ASN A 153 0.48 -1.90 12.86
CA ASN A 153 0.31 -0.83 13.83
C ASN A 153 -1.03 -0.11 13.61
N PRO A 154 -2.15 -0.71 13.99
CA PRO A 154 -3.47 -0.20 13.66
C PRO A 154 -3.74 1.24 14.13
N ASP A 155 -3.19 1.64 15.29
CA ASP A 155 -3.36 2.99 15.85
C ASP A 155 -2.78 4.10 14.95
N GLY A 156 -1.87 3.75 14.05
CA GLY A 156 -1.25 4.66 13.09
C GLY A 156 -1.89 4.65 11.70
N ILE A 157 -3.00 3.93 11.52
CA ILE A 157 -3.70 3.89 10.23
C ILE A 157 -4.53 5.15 10.04
N VAL A 158 -4.30 5.85 8.94
CA VAL A 158 -5.10 6.99 8.49
C VAL A 158 -6.14 6.49 7.48
N ALA A 159 -7.26 6.00 8.00
CA ALA A 159 -8.40 5.55 7.19
C ALA A 159 -9.57 6.55 7.18
N THR A 160 -9.39 7.69 7.85
CA THR A 160 -10.41 8.74 8.02
C THR A 160 -9.82 10.10 7.69
#